data_27dd8791c5136f36820562215bc9adb2
#
_entry.id   27dd8791c5136f36820562215bc9adb2
#
_cell.length_a   1.000
_cell.length_b   1.000
_cell.length_c   1.000
_cell.angle_alpha   90.00
_cell.angle_beta   90.00
_cell.angle_gamma   90.00
#
_symmetry.space_group_name_H-M   'P 1'
#
loop_
_entity.id
_entity.type
_entity.pdbx_description
1 polymer ?
#
loop_
_entity_poly.entity_id
_entity_poly.type
_entity_poly.pdbx_seq_one_letter_code
_entity_poly.pdbx_strand_id
1 'polypeptide(L)'
;MNPKVGRLVGAVAVSLLMFSAQRSDAKCDPSDDAADIALAQAAAATCVCATFDNHGQYVSCVAHAVKEAPLANRSCGAAVKKCAARSTCGKPGFVTCCRTAATGKTKCSTKSSADRCTPPKGGSACVSTFASCCDACTESGCAASPSGAFLGD
;
A
#
# COMPACT_ATOMS: atom_id res chain seq x y z
N MET A 1 -33.05 -54.44 -52.34
CA MET A 1 -31.74 -54.24 -51.70
C MET A 1 -31.62 -52.75 -51.38
N ASN A 2 -31.84 -52.38 -50.13
CA ASN A 2 -31.75 -50.99 -49.66
C ASN A 2 -30.57 -50.82 -48.67
N PRO A 3 -29.58 -49.96 -48.90
CA PRO A 3 -28.59 -49.65 -47.89
C PRO A 3 -29.10 -48.55 -46.97
N LYS A 4 -29.16 -48.89 -45.70
CA LYS A 4 -29.43 -47.91 -44.59
C LYS A 4 -28.19 -47.05 -44.38
N VAL A 5 -28.33 -45.71 -44.60
CA VAL A 5 -27.33 -44.71 -44.27
C VAL A 5 -27.51 -44.34 -42.80
N GLY A 6 -26.59 -44.78 -41.96
CA GLY A 6 -26.52 -44.38 -40.54
C GLY A 6 -25.94 -43.00 -40.41
N ARG A 7 -26.73 -42.05 -39.87
CA ARG A 7 -26.23 -40.73 -39.44
C ARG A 7 -25.57 -40.86 -38.07
N LEU A 8 -24.26 -40.69 -38.04
CA LEU A 8 -23.48 -40.46 -36.83
C LEU A 8 -23.63 -38.98 -36.43
N VAL A 9 -24.39 -38.73 -35.37
CA VAL A 9 -24.47 -37.41 -34.72
C VAL A 9 -23.32 -37.35 -33.72
N GLY A 10 -22.23 -36.66 -34.10
CA GLY A 10 -21.12 -36.37 -33.19
C GLY A 10 -21.52 -35.29 -32.18
N ALA A 11 -21.66 -35.68 -30.95
CA ALA A 11 -21.81 -34.72 -29.83
C ALA A 11 -20.44 -34.09 -29.52
N VAL A 12 -20.25 -32.81 -29.89
CA VAL A 12 -19.11 -32.02 -29.47
C VAL A 12 -19.38 -31.55 -28.05
N ALA A 13 -18.76 -32.18 -27.07
CA ALA A 13 -18.76 -31.74 -25.69
C ALA A 13 -17.80 -30.53 -25.56
N VAL A 14 -18.35 -29.34 -25.51
CA VAL A 14 -17.61 -28.11 -25.17
C VAL A 14 -17.37 -28.12 -23.67
N SER A 15 -16.17 -28.58 -23.26
CA SER A 15 -15.71 -28.45 -21.88
C SER A 15 -15.38 -26.97 -21.59
N LEU A 16 -16.31 -26.26 -20.99
CA LEU A 16 -16.04 -24.96 -20.36
C LEU A 16 -15.08 -25.18 -19.17
N LEU A 17 -13.80 -24.96 -19.39
CA LEU A 17 -12.83 -24.82 -18.31
C LEU A 17 -13.17 -23.55 -17.54
N MET A 18 -13.93 -23.69 -16.46
CA MET A 18 -14.10 -22.66 -15.44
C MET A 18 -12.73 -22.44 -14.78
N PHE A 19 -11.97 -21.46 -15.26
CA PHE A 19 -10.83 -20.93 -14.51
C PHE A 19 -11.40 -20.26 -13.25
N SER A 20 -11.52 -21.03 -12.18
CA SER A 20 -11.71 -20.49 -10.85
C SER A 20 -10.43 -19.75 -10.51
N ALA A 21 -10.47 -18.41 -10.61
CA ALA A 21 -9.42 -17.55 -10.06
C ALA A 21 -9.35 -17.87 -8.56
N GLN A 22 -8.41 -18.71 -8.16
CA GLN A 22 -8.10 -18.97 -6.76
C GLN A 22 -7.58 -17.64 -6.20
N ARG A 23 -8.39 -16.99 -5.38
CA ARG A 23 -7.95 -15.86 -4.54
C ARG A 23 -6.89 -16.44 -3.60
N SER A 24 -5.63 -16.14 -3.89
CA SER A 24 -4.57 -16.48 -2.97
C SER A 24 -4.67 -15.54 -1.76
N ASP A 25 -4.96 -16.08 -0.58
CA ASP A 25 -4.81 -15.37 0.69
C ASP A 25 -3.31 -15.24 1.07
N ALA A 26 -2.44 -15.26 0.08
CA ALA A 26 -1.02 -15.10 0.25
C ALA A 26 -0.70 -13.71 0.78
N LYS A 27 0.26 -13.62 1.70
CA LYS A 27 0.79 -12.34 2.18
C LYS A 27 1.28 -11.54 0.99
N CYS A 28 0.95 -10.24 0.94
CA CYS A 28 1.43 -9.36 -0.11
C CYS A 28 2.96 -9.35 -0.18
N ASP A 29 3.49 -9.73 -1.32
CA ASP A 29 4.93 -9.72 -1.61
C ASP A 29 5.26 -8.60 -2.60
N PRO A 30 6.17 -7.66 -2.25
CA PRO A 30 6.50 -6.54 -3.13
C PRO A 30 7.08 -6.93 -4.49
N SER A 31 7.71 -8.10 -4.60
CA SER A 31 8.28 -8.58 -5.87
C SER A 31 7.23 -9.20 -6.79
N ASP A 32 6.29 -9.94 -6.22
CA ASP A 32 5.29 -10.70 -6.99
C ASP A 32 3.99 -9.91 -7.21
N ASP A 33 3.63 -9.05 -6.25
CA ASP A 33 2.37 -8.29 -6.23
C ASP A 33 2.55 -6.79 -6.55
N ALA A 34 3.62 -6.41 -7.25
CA ALA A 34 3.92 -4.99 -7.54
C ALA A 34 2.77 -4.25 -8.22
N ALA A 35 2.04 -4.91 -9.12
CA ALA A 35 0.88 -4.34 -9.81
C ALA A 35 -0.29 -4.06 -8.84
N ASP A 36 -0.59 -5.00 -7.92
CA ASP A 36 -1.64 -4.83 -6.92
C ASP A 36 -1.29 -3.74 -5.90
N ILE A 37 -0.01 -3.64 -5.53
CA ILE A 37 0.48 -2.54 -4.67
C ILE A 37 0.29 -1.20 -5.36
N ALA A 38 0.67 -1.08 -6.64
CA ALA A 38 0.50 0.16 -7.40
C ALA A 38 -0.98 0.56 -7.55
N LEU A 39 -1.87 -0.40 -7.83
CA LEU A 39 -3.31 -0.16 -7.89
C LEU A 39 -3.87 0.30 -6.54
N ALA A 40 -3.47 -0.33 -5.44
CA ALA A 40 -3.90 0.04 -4.10
C ALA A 40 -3.38 1.43 -3.71
N GLN A 41 -2.14 1.77 -4.06
CA GLN A 41 -1.55 3.10 -3.83
C GLN A 41 -2.24 4.17 -4.67
N ALA A 42 -2.51 3.90 -5.96
CA ALA A 42 -3.25 4.83 -6.82
C ALA A 42 -4.66 5.10 -6.27
N ALA A 43 -5.37 4.07 -5.80
CA ALA A 43 -6.65 4.24 -5.15
C ALA A 43 -6.53 5.09 -3.87
N ALA A 44 -5.55 4.84 -3.02
CA ALA A 44 -5.31 5.60 -1.79
C ALA A 44 -4.95 7.06 -2.06
N ALA A 45 -4.27 7.37 -3.17
CA ALA A 45 -3.87 8.73 -3.55
C ALA A 45 -5.06 9.65 -3.86
N THR A 46 -6.25 9.10 -4.13
CA THR A 46 -7.49 9.90 -4.25
C THR A 46 -7.89 10.58 -2.94
N CYS A 47 -7.40 10.07 -1.80
CA CYS A 47 -7.59 10.64 -0.47
C CYS A 47 -6.46 11.64 -0.18
N VAL A 48 -6.63 12.89 -0.60
CA VAL A 48 -5.61 13.93 -0.45
C VAL A 48 -5.39 14.26 1.03
N CYS A 49 -4.20 13.99 1.55
CA CYS A 49 -3.85 14.12 2.97
C CYS A 49 -4.22 15.48 3.58
N ALA A 50 -3.97 16.57 2.85
CA ALA A 50 -4.19 17.94 3.31
C ALA A 50 -5.68 18.34 3.42
N THR A 51 -6.60 17.54 2.90
CA THR A 51 -8.05 17.85 2.94
C THR A 51 -8.77 17.30 4.17
N PHE A 52 -8.06 16.60 5.03
CA PHE A 52 -8.63 15.96 6.21
C PHE A 52 -8.13 16.63 7.51
N ASP A 53 -9.06 17.13 8.30
CA ASP A 53 -8.80 17.65 9.65
C ASP A 53 -8.80 16.53 10.70
N ASN A 54 -9.29 15.36 10.35
CA ASN A 54 -9.42 14.20 11.23
C ASN A 54 -8.78 12.95 10.64
N HIS A 55 -7.83 12.37 11.38
CA HIS A 55 -7.11 11.18 10.96
C HIS A 55 -8.02 9.97 10.67
N GLY A 56 -9.08 9.79 11.45
CA GLY A 56 -10.04 8.70 11.25
C GLY A 56 -10.76 8.82 9.90
N GLN A 57 -11.12 10.03 9.49
CA GLN A 57 -11.75 10.29 8.19
C GLN A 57 -10.78 9.99 7.05
N TYR A 58 -9.51 10.41 7.17
CA TYR A 58 -8.48 10.06 6.19
C TYR A 58 -8.31 8.54 6.04
N VAL A 59 -8.13 7.83 7.16
CA VAL A 59 -7.97 6.36 7.15
C VAL A 59 -9.21 5.67 6.59
N SER A 60 -10.41 6.16 6.90
CA SER A 60 -11.67 5.65 6.36
C SER A 60 -11.75 5.85 4.85
N CYS A 61 -11.39 7.04 4.34
CA CYS A 61 -11.32 7.31 2.90
C CYS A 61 -10.40 6.30 2.21
N VAL A 62 -9.17 6.15 2.69
CA VAL A 62 -8.22 5.17 2.12
C VAL A 62 -8.75 3.74 2.18
N ALA A 63 -9.39 3.36 3.29
CA ALA A 63 -9.95 2.02 3.43
C ALA A 63 -11.06 1.74 2.41
N HIS A 64 -11.92 2.72 2.12
CA HIS A 64 -12.96 2.61 1.10
C HIS A 64 -12.35 2.58 -0.30
N ALA A 65 -11.48 3.52 -0.65
CA ALA A 65 -10.86 3.59 -1.97
C ALA A 65 -10.12 2.29 -2.32
N VAL A 66 -9.32 1.76 -1.39
CA VAL A 66 -8.58 0.50 -1.59
C VAL A 66 -9.51 -0.71 -1.65
N LYS A 67 -10.66 -0.70 -0.95
CA LYS A 67 -11.64 -1.79 -1.01
C LYS A 67 -12.25 -1.91 -2.41
N GLU A 68 -12.49 -0.77 -3.07
CA GLU A 68 -13.08 -0.70 -4.41
C GLU A 68 -12.05 -1.00 -5.53
N ALA A 69 -10.75 -0.94 -5.22
CA ALA A 69 -9.69 -1.22 -6.19
C ALA A 69 -9.74 -2.70 -6.66
N PRO A 70 -9.53 -2.96 -7.96
CA PRO A 70 -9.61 -4.31 -8.55
C PRO A 70 -8.34 -5.14 -8.28
N LEU A 71 -8.03 -5.39 -6.99
CA LEU A 71 -6.85 -6.13 -6.57
C LEU A 71 -7.06 -7.64 -6.72
N ALA A 72 -6.12 -8.33 -7.36
CA ALA A 72 -6.06 -9.79 -7.40
C ALA A 72 -5.67 -10.34 -6.01
N ASN A 73 -4.61 -9.77 -5.39
CA ASN A 73 -4.22 -10.05 -4.01
C ASN A 73 -4.71 -8.96 -3.05
N ARG A 74 -5.80 -9.23 -2.34
CA ARG A 74 -6.41 -8.30 -1.36
C ARG A 74 -5.50 -7.95 -0.17
N SER A 75 -4.50 -8.77 0.12
CA SER A 75 -3.53 -8.50 1.19
C SER A 75 -2.71 -7.25 0.93
N CYS A 76 -2.47 -6.89 -0.34
CA CYS A 76 -1.76 -5.66 -0.72
C CYS A 76 -2.54 -4.40 -0.34
N GLY A 77 -3.87 -4.42 -0.47
CA GLY A 77 -4.72 -3.35 0.03
C GLY A 77 -4.64 -3.19 1.56
N ALA A 78 -4.47 -4.27 2.31
CA ALA A 78 -4.27 -4.20 3.75
C ALA A 78 -2.94 -3.54 4.13
N ALA A 79 -1.86 -3.75 3.36
CA ALA A 79 -0.58 -3.09 3.55
C ALA A 79 -0.72 -1.57 3.37
N VAL A 80 -1.39 -1.11 2.30
CA VAL A 80 -1.62 0.33 2.04
C VAL A 80 -2.48 0.97 3.13
N LYS A 81 -3.54 0.32 3.60
CA LYS A 81 -4.35 0.80 4.74
C LYS A 81 -3.52 0.92 6.02
N LYS A 82 -2.61 0.01 6.28
CA LYS A 82 -1.68 0.09 7.42
C LYS A 82 -0.75 1.29 7.32
N CYS A 83 -0.31 1.64 6.12
CA CYS A 83 0.48 2.86 5.87
C CYS A 83 -0.33 4.12 6.18
N ALA A 84 -1.57 4.21 5.73
CA ALA A 84 -2.48 5.31 6.03
C ALA A 84 -2.71 5.46 7.55
N ALA A 85 -2.97 4.37 8.26
CA ALA A 85 -3.15 4.37 9.72
C ALA A 85 -1.89 4.83 10.49
N ARG A 86 -0.71 4.75 9.89
CA ARG A 86 0.57 5.21 10.43
C ARG A 86 1.05 6.52 9.83
N SER A 87 0.14 7.33 9.33
CA SER A 87 0.44 8.64 8.77
C SER A 87 0.10 9.79 9.73
N THR A 88 0.57 10.97 9.39
CA THR A 88 0.21 12.23 10.07
C THR A 88 -1.00 12.93 9.41
N CYS A 89 -1.54 12.37 8.33
CA CYS A 89 -2.71 12.93 7.65
C CYS A 89 -3.89 13.08 8.61
N GLY A 90 -4.47 14.28 8.67
CA GLY A 90 -5.54 14.62 9.61
C GLY A 90 -5.09 14.67 11.08
N LYS A 91 -3.78 14.86 11.34
CA LYS A 91 -3.21 15.08 12.68
C LYS A 91 -2.39 16.37 12.69
N PRO A 92 -3.01 17.54 12.85
CA PRO A 92 -2.29 18.81 12.89
C PRO A 92 -1.17 18.80 13.92
N GLY A 93 0.03 19.30 13.54
CA GLY A 93 1.20 19.37 14.41
C GLY A 93 1.96 18.05 14.62
N PHE A 94 1.41 16.91 14.18
CA PHE A 94 2.13 15.64 14.25
C PHE A 94 3.20 15.54 13.16
N VAL A 95 4.28 14.83 13.49
CA VAL A 95 5.41 14.56 12.58
C VAL A 95 5.67 13.06 12.48
N THR A 96 6.22 12.64 11.36
CA THR A 96 6.70 11.27 11.18
C THR A 96 8.16 11.20 11.65
N CYS A 97 8.43 10.30 12.60
CA CYS A 97 9.71 10.16 13.27
C CYS A 97 10.34 8.80 12.99
N CYS A 98 11.52 8.80 12.40
CA CYS A 98 12.35 7.61 12.18
C CYS A 98 13.43 7.54 13.25
N ARG A 99 13.51 6.43 13.97
CA ARG A 99 14.49 6.21 15.03
C ARG A 99 15.30 4.96 14.72
N THR A 100 16.61 5.13 14.56
CA THR A 100 17.55 4.04 14.27
C THR A 100 18.29 3.69 15.55
N ALA A 101 18.17 2.44 15.98
CA ALA A 101 18.89 1.93 17.16
C ALA A 101 20.39 1.73 16.85
N ALA A 102 21.23 1.59 17.87
CA ALA A 102 22.64 1.26 17.72
C ALA A 102 22.88 -0.06 16.91
N THR A 103 21.88 -0.94 16.87
CA THR A 103 21.91 -2.18 16.07
C THR A 103 21.59 -1.97 14.58
N GLY A 104 21.39 -0.73 14.13
CA GLY A 104 21.01 -0.39 12.76
C GLY A 104 19.52 -0.53 12.45
N LYS A 105 18.71 -1.06 13.38
CA LYS A 105 17.27 -1.26 13.14
C LYS A 105 16.51 0.05 13.25
N THR A 106 15.88 0.48 12.15
CA THR A 106 15.03 1.67 12.10
C THR A 106 13.58 1.33 12.42
N LYS A 107 12.94 2.19 13.23
CA LYS A 107 11.50 2.12 13.56
C LYS A 107 10.85 3.47 13.25
N CYS A 108 9.71 3.43 12.59
CA CYS A 108 8.88 4.60 12.34
C CYS A 108 7.74 4.72 13.36
N SER A 109 7.45 5.97 13.74
CA SER A 109 6.27 6.32 14.55
C SER A 109 5.84 7.75 14.26
N THR A 110 4.56 8.07 14.45
CA THR A 110 4.08 9.45 14.47
C THR A 110 4.26 10.04 15.86
N LYS A 111 4.66 11.30 15.95
CA LYS A 111 4.87 12.07 17.18
C LYS A 111 4.07 13.36 17.14
N SER A 112 3.60 13.83 18.29
CA SER A 112 2.81 15.06 18.39
C SER A 112 3.64 16.36 18.15
N SER A 113 4.97 16.26 18.12
CA SER A 113 5.89 17.34 17.77
C SER A 113 7.26 16.80 17.39
N ALA A 114 8.08 17.61 16.73
CA ALA A 114 9.45 17.28 16.36
C ALA A 114 10.33 16.99 17.60
N ASP A 115 10.15 17.74 18.69
CA ASP A 115 10.92 17.58 19.94
C ASP A 115 10.72 16.20 20.59
N ARG A 116 9.61 15.54 20.29
CA ARG A 116 9.35 14.18 20.77
C ARG A 116 9.97 13.09 19.92
N CYS A 117 10.62 13.47 18.81
CA CYS A 117 11.39 12.57 17.96
C CYS A 117 12.82 12.42 18.50
N THR A 118 12.95 11.81 19.67
CA THR A 118 14.24 11.64 20.35
C THR A 118 14.91 10.31 19.98
N PRO A 119 16.26 10.30 19.81
CA PRO A 119 16.99 9.08 19.49
C PRO A 119 16.93 8.06 20.64
N PRO A 120 16.97 6.74 20.34
CA PRO A 120 17.21 5.72 21.34
C PRO A 120 18.68 5.78 21.80
N LYS A 121 18.98 5.14 22.96
CA LYS A 121 20.34 5.10 23.50
C LYS A 121 21.32 4.54 22.45
N GLY A 122 22.36 5.33 22.14
CA GLY A 122 23.39 4.98 21.15
C GLY A 122 22.90 4.94 19.70
N GLY A 123 21.73 5.48 19.42
CA GLY A 123 21.16 5.55 18.09
C GLY A 123 20.96 6.96 17.57
N SER A 124 20.19 7.10 16.49
CA SER A 124 19.84 8.37 15.87
C SER A 124 18.32 8.51 15.68
N ALA A 125 17.88 9.74 15.46
CA ALA A 125 16.50 10.04 15.09
C ALA A 125 16.45 11.17 14.08
N CYS A 126 15.45 11.17 13.22
CA CYS A 126 15.17 12.25 12.28
C CYS A 126 13.66 12.39 12.07
N VAL A 127 13.23 13.61 11.79
CA VAL A 127 11.86 13.93 11.37
C VAL A 127 11.82 13.89 9.85
N SER A 128 10.91 13.09 9.31
CA SER A 128 10.72 12.99 7.88
C SER A 128 9.72 14.02 7.37
N THR A 129 9.90 14.44 6.13
CA THR A 129 8.95 15.28 5.37
C THR A 129 7.75 14.50 4.84
N PHE A 130 7.87 13.16 4.78
CA PHE A 130 6.77 12.28 4.35
C PHE A 130 5.76 12.08 5.47
N ALA A 131 4.48 12.20 5.14
CA ALA A 131 3.40 12.01 6.10
C ALA A 131 3.24 10.55 6.57
N SER A 132 3.57 9.58 5.73
CA SER A 132 3.38 8.15 5.99
C SER A 132 4.66 7.46 6.44
N CYS A 133 4.56 6.63 7.46
CA CYS A 133 5.64 5.76 7.91
C CYS A 133 6.16 4.78 6.85
N CYS A 134 5.37 4.47 5.82
CA CYS A 134 5.80 3.57 4.78
C CYS A 134 6.82 4.21 3.83
N ASP A 135 6.74 5.54 3.70
CA ASP A 135 7.59 6.31 2.79
C ASP A 135 8.68 7.08 3.55
N ALA A 136 8.48 7.30 4.84
CA ALA A 136 9.28 8.21 5.66
C ALA A 136 10.65 7.67 6.07
N CYS A 137 10.76 6.35 6.26
CA CYS A 137 11.94 5.75 6.86
C CYS A 137 12.58 4.69 5.96
N THR A 138 13.89 4.77 5.84
CA THR A 138 14.75 3.73 5.26
C THR A 138 15.43 2.91 6.37
N GLU A 139 16.23 1.94 6.02
CA GLU A 139 17.04 1.20 6.98
C GLU A 139 18.04 2.07 7.73
N SER A 140 18.51 3.16 7.11
CA SER A 140 19.51 4.08 7.66
C SER A 140 18.95 5.34 8.34
N GLY A 141 17.63 5.55 8.33
CA GLY A 141 17.00 6.74 8.93
C GLY A 141 15.85 7.30 8.10
N CYS A 142 15.76 8.61 7.95
CA CYS A 142 14.74 9.23 7.12
C CYS A 142 15.04 9.05 5.63
N ALA A 143 13.99 8.75 4.86
CA ALA A 143 14.05 8.80 3.41
C ALA A 143 14.37 10.24 2.95
N ALA A 144 15.21 10.36 1.93
CA ALA A 144 15.47 11.65 1.30
C ALA A 144 14.17 12.16 0.67
N SER A 145 13.86 13.45 0.87
CA SER A 145 12.81 14.08 0.09
C SER A 145 13.14 13.90 -1.40
N PRO A 146 12.17 13.57 -2.26
CA PRO A 146 12.38 13.72 -3.68
C PRO A 146 12.79 15.18 -3.88
N SER A 147 14.04 15.39 -4.29
CA SER A 147 14.57 16.72 -4.57
C SER A 147 13.60 17.36 -5.56
N GLY A 148 12.93 18.42 -5.14
CA GLY A 148 12.02 19.15 -5.99
C GLY A 148 12.75 19.44 -7.28
N ALA A 149 12.15 19.10 -8.41
CA ALA A 149 12.48 19.73 -9.65
C ALA A 149 12.32 21.23 -9.37
N PHE A 150 13.45 21.93 -9.21
CA PHE A 150 13.46 23.39 -9.27
C PHE A 150 12.86 23.72 -10.63
N LEU A 151 11.59 24.16 -10.61
CA LEU A 151 11.08 24.96 -11.70
C LEU A 151 11.94 26.23 -11.62
N GLY A 152 13.00 26.24 -12.44
CA GLY A 152 13.76 27.42 -12.70
C GLY A 152 12.82 28.48 -13.28
N ASP A 153 12.96 29.68 -12.76
CA ASP A 153 12.36 30.91 -13.28
C ASP A 153 12.50 31.05 -14.79
#